data_8fecbe574669130a9c65cd697bbbf425
#
_entry.id   8fecbe574669130a9c65cd697bbbf425
#
_cell.length_a   1.000
_cell.length_b   1.000
_cell.length_c   1.000
_cell.angle_alpha   90.00
_cell.angle_beta   90.00
_cell.angle_gamma   90.00
#
_symmetry.space_group_name_H-M   'P 1'
#
loop_
_entity.id
_entity.type
_entity.pdbx_description
1 polymer ?
#
loop_
_entity_poly.entity_id
_entity_poly.type
_entity_poly.pdbx_seq_one_letter_code
_entity_poly.pdbx_strand_id
1 'polypeptide(L)'
;LKAETKKTKRQIDAGTVSSVLKRIIAENGRDHIPGYAFAIFCLVVIAGTTAFTAWIMEAVVNEAFANKRADVVVAICGGILAAFVLRGLATYGQAVTLSKIGNNIVARYQRRLYSHLMSLSVGFFAEARSAHLAAQVSQNVNGIRDVLNLTVTSTARDLLSLIALIGVMISKDPILSLIILVVAPALIYSLRIVSRKLRKATVEAVHLNSHVLGAMQETIQGITIVKAFTMERELNSKVDTIITAAEGRANRIARLSERTAPLTETFAGLAISGVLAYAAFRSIYHDIPPGAFFAFVTALLMAYDPARRLAKLQVQMERAVANARMIYALLDLQPQQREQPDAKDLVVSDARIELQGVAFAYANGDPILKGVDIVAEGGKTTALVGPSGAGKSTIINLIPRFYDPTEGHILIDGQDITTVTKTSLRHSLAYVSQQPYLFEGTIRDNIRYGRPDATDAEIEEAAKLAHAHDFILAQPKGYDTPVGENGVTLSGGQRQRLSIARALVRRAPILLLDEATSALDNESEAAVQKALETAMTGRTVIVIAHRLSTVVKADKIVVMHEGRVMEEGTHETLAKRKDGLYARLNNLQAPGTGQLAGA
;
A
#
# COMPACT_ATOMS: atom_id res chain seq x y z
N LEU A 1 8.03 -17.32 -7.55
CA LEU A 1 7.94 -16.17 -6.62
C LEU A 1 9.29 -15.83 -5.96
N LYS A 2 10.08 -16.79 -5.40
CA LYS A 2 11.45 -16.49 -4.91
C LYS A 2 12.37 -15.95 -6.01
N ALA A 3 12.22 -16.38 -7.24
CA ALA A 3 12.94 -15.87 -8.39
C ALA A 3 12.40 -14.50 -8.85
N GLU A 4 11.09 -14.29 -8.82
CA GLU A 4 10.45 -13.01 -9.12
C GLU A 4 10.67 -11.97 -8.02
N THR A 5 10.58 -12.35 -6.73
CA THR A 5 10.99 -11.46 -5.62
C THR A 5 12.48 -11.13 -5.68
N LYS A 6 13.33 -12.04 -6.16
CA LYS A 6 14.75 -11.75 -6.41
C LYS A 6 14.96 -10.87 -7.64
N LYS A 7 14.15 -11.01 -8.72
CA LYS A 7 14.12 -10.11 -9.87
C LYS A 7 13.58 -8.74 -9.51
N THR A 8 12.47 -8.70 -8.76
CA THR A 8 11.88 -7.46 -8.24
C THR A 8 12.84 -6.76 -7.27
N LYS A 9 13.52 -7.49 -6.38
CA LYS A 9 14.58 -6.93 -5.53
C LYS A 9 15.77 -6.37 -6.34
N ARG A 10 16.19 -7.03 -7.41
CA ARG A 10 17.21 -6.51 -8.34
C ARG A 10 16.74 -5.31 -9.15
N GLN A 11 15.46 -5.25 -9.56
CA GLN A 11 14.88 -4.09 -10.22
C GLN A 11 14.68 -2.91 -9.26
N ILE A 12 14.34 -3.16 -7.99
CA ILE A 12 14.25 -2.13 -6.94
C ILE A 12 15.63 -1.51 -6.66
N ASP A 13 16.70 -2.31 -6.71
CA ASP A 13 18.08 -1.82 -6.53
C ASP A 13 18.66 -1.09 -7.76
N ALA A 14 18.11 -1.29 -8.95
CA ALA A 14 18.69 -0.79 -10.21
C ALA A 14 18.25 0.63 -10.60
N GLY A 15 17.22 1.21 -9.96
CA GLY A 15 16.74 2.57 -10.26
C GLY A 15 17.62 3.63 -9.59
N THR A 16 18.37 4.43 -10.35
CA THR A 16 19.02 5.64 -9.83
C THR A 16 17.97 6.66 -9.37
N VAL A 17 18.32 7.56 -8.43
CA VAL A 17 17.46 8.70 -8.02
C VAL A 17 16.91 9.43 -9.23
N SER A 18 17.74 9.56 -10.29
CA SER A 18 17.36 10.20 -11.56
C SER A 18 16.23 9.47 -12.31
N SER A 19 16.18 8.13 -12.29
CA SER A 19 15.12 7.39 -13.01
C SER A 19 13.75 7.53 -12.33
N VAL A 20 13.72 7.47 -10.99
CA VAL A 20 12.50 7.69 -10.21
C VAL A 20 12.00 9.13 -10.40
N LEU A 21 12.90 10.11 -10.33
CA LEU A 21 12.57 11.51 -10.55
C LEU A 21 12.01 11.75 -11.95
N LYS A 22 12.66 11.20 -13.00
CA LYS A 22 12.18 11.29 -14.38
C LYS A 22 10.77 10.72 -14.53
N ARG A 23 10.50 9.56 -13.91
CA ARG A 23 9.18 8.92 -13.94
C ARG A 23 8.12 9.79 -13.26
N ILE A 24 8.42 10.31 -12.06
CA ILE A 24 7.50 11.19 -11.32
C ILE A 24 7.18 12.45 -12.13
N ILE A 25 8.20 13.09 -12.73
CA ILE A 25 8.01 14.30 -13.54
C ILE A 25 7.25 13.99 -14.82
N ALA A 26 7.54 12.89 -15.50
CA ALA A 26 6.85 12.50 -16.72
C ALA A 26 5.36 12.20 -16.48
N GLU A 27 5.03 11.53 -15.36
CA GLU A 27 3.66 11.17 -15.03
C GLU A 27 2.81 12.35 -14.50
N ASN A 28 3.44 13.36 -13.86
CA ASN A 28 2.71 14.41 -13.15
C ASN A 28 3.03 15.85 -13.63
N GLY A 29 4.09 16.04 -14.41
CA GLY A 29 4.57 17.37 -14.79
C GLY A 29 3.60 18.14 -15.66
N ARG A 30 2.98 17.48 -16.63
CA ARG A 30 2.10 18.13 -17.63
C ARG A 30 0.82 18.72 -17.02
N ASP A 31 0.24 18.06 -16.03
CA ASP A 31 -1.05 18.45 -15.44
C ASP A 31 -0.94 19.69 -14.55
N HIS A 32 0.28 20.04 -14.11
CA HIS A 32 0.52 21.11 -13.13
C HIS A 32 1.46 22.22 -13.65
N ILE A 33 1.67 22.32 -14.97
CA ILE A 33 2.56 23.33 -15.58
C ILE A 33 2.30 24.74 -15.08
N PRO A 34 1.05 25.26 -15.03
CA PRO A 34 0.82 26.63 -14.56
C PRO A 34 1.25 26.85 -13.10
N GLY A 35 0.99 25.87 -12.24
CA GLY A 35 1.40 25.93 -10.84
C GLY A 35 2.92 25.87 -10.67
N TYR A 36 3.62 25.05 -11.42
CA TYR A 36 5.08 25.01 -11.42
C TYR A 36 5.69 26.30 -11.98
N ALA A 37 5.12 26.85 -13.06
CA ALA A 37 5.57 28.14 -13.61
C ALA A 37 5.43 29.28 -12.59
N PHE A 38 4.30 29.36 -11.89
CA PHE A 38 4.10 30.33 -10.81
C PHE A 38 5.09 30.10 -9.66
N ALA A 39 5.32 28.85 -9.25
CA ALA A 39 6.29 28.54 -8.22
C ALA A 39 7.72 28.95 -8.62
N ILE A 40 8.12 28.69 -9.87
CA ILE A 40 9.44 29.10 -10.40
C ILE A 40 9.54 30.62 -10.44
N PHE A 41 8.49 31.33 -10.86
CA PHE A 41 8.46 32.79 -10.80
C PHE A 41 8.70 33.31 -9.38
N CYS A 42 7.98 32.76 -8.39
CA CYS A 42 8.19 33.10 -6.99
C CYS A 42 9.63 32.81 -6.52
N LEU A 43 10.23 31.69 -6.98
CA LEU A 43 11.63 31.36 -6.65
C LEU A 43 12.63 32.37 -7.21
N VAL A 44 12.40 32.88 -8.43
CA VAL A 44 13.22 33.93 -9.02
C VAL A 44 13.09 35.22 -8.22
N VAL A 45 11.87 35.59 -7.80
CA VAL A 45 11.64 36.76 -6.94
C VAL A 45 12.35 36.59 -5.59
N ILE A 46 12.28 35.41 -4.96
CA ILE A 46 12.98 35.13 -3.69
C ILE A 46 14.50 35.26 -3.87
N ALA A 47 15.06 34.69 -4.93
CA ALA A 47 16.50 34.80 -5.20
C ALA A 47 16.92 36.22 -5.50
N GLY A 48 16.15 36.95 -6.32
CA GLY A 48 16.41 38.34 -6.67
C GLY A 48 16.37 39.28 -5.45
N THR A 49 15.33 39.16 -4.61
CA THR A 49 15.22 39.98 -3.37
C THR A 49 16.33 39.64 -2.37
N THR A 50 16.77 38.38 -2.31
CA THR A 50 17.89 37.95 -1.47
C THR A 50 19.20 38.58 -1.96
N ALA A 51 19.49 38.53 -3.26
CA ALA A 51 20.65 39.14 -3.87
C ALA A 51 20.62 40.65 -3.74
N PHE A 52 19.47 41.29 -3.97
CA PHE A 52 19.27 42.72 -3.79
C PHE A 52 19.60 43.19 -2.36
N THR A 53 19.14 42.44 -1.34
CA THR A 53 19.42 42.75 0.07
C THR A 53 20.92 42.73 0.35
N ALA A 54 21.68 41.78 -0.22
CA ALA A 54 23.13 41.76 -0.07
C ALA A 54 23.83 42.87 -0.86
N TRP A 55 23.36 43.12 -2.08
CA TRP A 55 23.96 44.14 -2.98
C TRP A 55 23.79 45.53 -2.46
N ILE A 56 22.61 45.88 -1.91
CA ILE A 56 22.26 47.23 -1.42
C ILE A 56 23.05 47.64 -0.15
N MET A 57 23.64 46.64 0.57
CA MET A 57 24.44 46.90 1.77
C MET A 57 25.64 47.83 1.51
N GLU A 58 26.19 47.77 0.30
CA GLU A 58 27.24 48.73 -0.09
C GLU A 58 26.74 50.15 -0.05
N ALA A 59 25.57 50.43 -0.64
CA ALA A 59 24.98 51.78 -0.63
C ALA A 59 24.63 52.22 0.80
N VAL A 60 24.08 51.32 1.64
CA VAL A 60 23.78 51.62 3.06
C VAL A 60 25.05 52.11 3.78
N VAL A 61 26.15 51.37 3.66
CA VAL A 61 27.39 51.68 4.37
C VAL A 61 28.03 52.96 3.83
N ASN A 62 28.11 53.09 2.50
CA ASN A 62 28.74 54.29 1.91
C ASN A 62 27.94 55.56 2.18
N GLU A 63 26.61 55.54 2.05
CA GLU A 63 25.77 56.72 2.30
C GLU A 63 25.66 57.06 3.78
N ALA A 64 25.65 56.06 4.69
CA ALA A 64 25.58 56.32 6.13
C ALA A 64 26.90 56.83 6.72
N PHE A 65 28.05 56.20 6.34
CA PHE A 65 29.33 56.45 7.00
C PHE A 65 30.25 57.41 6.21
N ALA A 66 30.30 57.29 4.87
CA ALA A 66 31.12 58.15 4.04
C ALA A 66 30.42 59.48 3.69
N ASN A 67 29.20 59.40 3.15
CA ASN A 67 28.46 60.57 2.63
C ASN A 67 27.57 61.28 3.67
N LYS A 68 27.21 60.57 4.79
CA LYS A 68 26.38 61.07 5.90
C LYS A 68 25.00 61.61 5.44
N ARG A 69 24.39 60.98 4.44
CA ARG A 69 23.11 61.39 3.81
C ARG A 69 21.94 60.61 4.39
N ALA A 70 21.31 61.15 5.43
CA ALA A 70 20.21 60.47 6.14
C ALA A 70 18.96 60.23 5.24
N ASP A 71 18.66 61.14 4.33
CA ASP A 71 17.55 61.07 3.38
C ASP A 71 17.65 59.83 2.48
N VAL A 72 18.84 59.58 1.95
CA VAL A 72 19.12 58.44 1.09
C VAL A 72 19.06 57.14 1.89
N VAL A 73 19.60 57.12 3.10
CA VAL A 73 19.56 55.94 3.99
C VAL A 73 18.11 55.53 4.31
N VAL A 74 17.23 56.49 4.62
CA VAL A 74 15.81 56.22 4.87
C VAL A 74 15.13 55.61 3.62
N ALA A 75 15.42 56.14 2.43
CA ALA A 75 14.89 55.57 1.18
C ALA A 75 15.37 54.12 0.93
N ILE A 76 16.66 53.87 1.20
CA ILE A 76 17.24 52.50 1.09
C ILE A 76 16.57 51.55 2.09
N CYS A 77 16.37 51.97 3.35
CA CYS A 77 15.66 51.16 4.36
C CYS A 77 14.23 50.83 3.92
N GLY A 78 13.53 51.81 3.30
CA GLY A 78 12.22 51.53 2.67
C GLY A 78 12.28 50.51 1.56
N GLY A 79 13.30 50.57 0.70
CA GLY A 79 13.54 49.55 -0.34
C GLY A 79 13.83 48.13 0.21
N ILE A 80 14.61 48.06 1.29
CA ILE A 80 14.87 46.78 1.98
C ILE A 80 13.59 46.24 2.57
N LEU A 81 12.78 47.06 3.25
CA LEU A 81 11.49 46.61 3.80
C LEU A 81 10.57 46.09 2.70
N ALA A 82 10.45 46.80 1.57
CA ALA A 82 9.68 46.37 0.42
C ALA A 82 10.18 45.03 -0.14
N ALA A 83 11.50 44.84 -0.23
CA ALA A 83 12.10 43.59 -0.65
C ALA A 83 11.75 42.40 0.29
N PHE A 84 11.77 42.63 1.61
CA PHE A 84 11.37 41.61 2.59
C PHE A 84 9.88 41.29 2.51
N VAL A 85 9.00 42.27 2.33
CA VAL A 85 7.56 42.04 2.13
C VAL A 85 7.32 41.24 0.85
N LEU A 86 7.94 41.64 -0.26
CA LEU A 86 7.82 40.90 -1.55
C LEU A 86 8.34 39.46 -1.44
N ARG A 87 9.47 39.28 -0.77
CA ARG A 87 10.04 37.96 -0.49
C ARG A 87 9.08 37.11 0.36
N GLY A 88 8.47 37.70 1.38
CA GLY A 88 7.48 37.01 2.24
C GLY A 88 6.27 36.54 1.44
N LEU A 89 5.69 37.42 0.62
CA LEU A 89 4.56 37.07 -0.26
C LEU A 89 4.93 35.99 -1.30
N ALA A 90 6.09 36.12 -1.93
CA ALA A 90 6.57 35.10 -2.88
C ALA A 90 6.81 33.74 -2.21
N THR A 91 7.39 33.75 -0.99
CA THR A 91 7.61 32.51 -0.22
C THR A 91 6.28 31.81 0.13
N TYR A 92 5.30 32.61 0.59
CA TYR A 92 3.96 32.09 0.89
C TYR A 92 3.28 31.54 -0.37
N GLY A 93 3.24 32.31 -1.46
CA GLY A 93 2.62 31.90 -2.73
C GLY A 93 3.24 30.61 -3.27
N GLN A 94 4.57 30.51 -3.26
CA GLN A 94 5.31 29.31 -3.66
C GLN A 94 4.96 28.10 -2.79
N ALA A 95 5.01 28.27 -1.45
CA ALA A 95 4.78 27.18 -0.50
C ALA A 95 3.34 26.62 -0.62
N VAL A 96 2.34 27.49 -0.68
CA VAL A 96 0.93 27.10 -0.83
C VAL A 96 0.69 26.40 -2.16
N THR A 97 1.23 26.94 -3.26
CA THR A 97 1.05 26.34 -4.60
C THR A 97 1.65 24.93 -4.67
N LEU A 98 2.88 24.77 -4.21
CA LEU A 98 3.55 23.45 -4.22
C LEU A 98 2.92 22.47 -3.25
N SER A 99 2.39 22.92 -2.11
CA SER A 99 1.62 22.06 -1.20
C SER A 99 0.33 21.57 -1.84
N LYS A 100 -0.42 22.45 -2.53
CA LYS A 100 -1.64 22.05 -3.27
C LYS A 100 -1.33 21.03 -4.36
N ILE A 101 -0.28 21.23 -5.15
CA ILE A 101 0.16 20.28 -6.18
C ILE A 101 0.55 18.95 -5.52
N GLY A 102 1.36 19.00 -4.47
CA GLY A 102 1.81 17.80 -3.76
C GLY A 102 0.66 16.97 -3.18
N ASN A 103 -0.32 17.63 -2.54
CA ASN A 103 -1.50 16.95 -1.99
C ASN A 103 -2.38 16.33 -3.10
N ASN A 104 -2.54 17.01 -4.24
CA ASN A 104 -3.26 16.47 -5.39
C ASN A 104 -2.58 15.22 -5.93
N ILE A 105 -1.26 15.26 -6.07
CA ILE A 105 -0.46 14.11 -6.53
C ILE A 105 -0.60 12.94 -5.55
N VAL A 106 -0.49 13.16 -4.24
CA VAL A 106 -0.70 12.10 -3.23
C VAL A 106 -2.08 11.47 -3.39
N ALA A 107 -3.14 12.26 -3.46
CA ALA A 107 -4.49 11.76 -3.63
C ALA A 107 -4.67 10.95 -4.93
N ARG A 108 -4.05 11.40 -6.04
CA ARG A 108 -4.04 10.69 -7.33
C ARG A 108 -3.37 9.31 -7.22
N TYR A 109 -2.20 9.26 -6.58
CA TYR A 109 -1.49 7.98 -6.39
C TYR A 109 -2.22 7.06 -5.41
N GLN A 110 -2.84 7.57 -4.36
CA GLN A 110 -3.66 6.77 -3.46
C GLN A 110 -4.83 6.11 -4.20
N ARG A 111 -5.57 6.86 -5.02
CA ARG A 111 -6.64 6.31 -5.87
C ARG A 111 -6.11 5.27 -6.86
N ARG A 112 -5.00 5.57 -7.55
CA ARG A 112 -4.37 4.66 -8.51
C ARG A 112 -3.88 3.37 -7.85
N LEU A 113 -3.26 3.47 -6.67
CA LEU A 113 -2.81 2.31 -5.89
C LEU A 113 -3.98 1.47 -5.42
N TYR A 114 -5.03 2.11 -4.88
CA TYR A 114 -6.22 1.39 -4.44
C TYR A 114 -6.89 0.65 -5.61
N SER A 115 -7.10 1.33 -6.73
CA SER A 115 -7.66 0.70 -7.94
C SER A 115 -6.77 -0.44 -8.45
N HIS A 116 -5.44 -0.24 -8.42
CA HIS A 116 -4.49 -1.29 -8.83
C HIS A 116 -4.51 -2.49 -7.89
N LEU A 117 -4.53 -2.28 -6.57
CA LEU A 117 -4.68 -3.36 -5.58
C LEU A 117 -5.96 -4.17 -5.84
N MET A 118 -7.10 -3.51 -6.12
CA MET A 118 -8.35 -4.21 -6.43
C MET A 118 -8.28 -5.04 -7.73
N SER A 119 -7.34 -4.75 -8.62
CA SER A 119 -7.12 -5.53 -9.85
C SER A 119 -6.21 -6.74 -9.65
N LEU A 120 -5.48 -6.82 -8.53
CA LEU A 120 -4.58 -7.94 -8.23
C LEU A 120 -5.36 -9.19 -7.84
N SER A 121 -4.70 -10.34 -8.00
CA SER A 121 -5.27 -11.66 -7.69
C SER A 121 -5.44 -11.91 -6.19
N VAL A 122 -6.39 -12.78 -5.83
CA VAL A 122 -6.57 -13.24 -4.44
C VAL A 122 -5.28 -13.87 -3.88
N GLY A 123 -4.54 -14.60 -4.71
CA GLY A 123 -3.25 -15.20 -4.33
C GLY A 123 -2.21 -14.19 -3.85
N PHE A 124 -2.20 -12.97 -4.40
CA PHE A 124 -1.34 -11.91 -3.92
C PHE A 124 -1.66 -11.53 -2.46
N PHE A 125 -2.95 -11.41 -2.13
CA PHE A 125 -3.38 -11.05 -0.77
C PHE A 125 -3.20 -12.16 0.25
N ALA A 126 -3.23 -13.42 -0.19
CA ALA A 126 -2.96 -14.57 0.69
C ALA A 126 -1.51 -14.58 1.19
N GLU A 127 -0.56 -14.09 0.38
CA GLU A 127 0.86 -14.01 0.74
C GLU A 127 1.24 -12.65 1.35
N ALA A 128 0.52 -11.58 1.01
CA ALA A 128 0.84 -10.22 1.44
C ALA A 128 0.24 -9.90 2.82
N ARG A 129 1.04 -9.29 3.68
CA ARG A 129 0.55 -8.78 4.97
C ARG A 129 -0.29 -7.52 4.74
N SER A 130 -1.58 -7.57 5.04
CA SER A 130 -2.55 -6.48 4.81
C SER A 130 -2.12 -5.13 5.40
N ALA A 131 -1.57 -5.11 6.63
CA ALA A 131 -1.10 -3.87 7.23
C ALA A 131 0.14 -3.29 6.53
N HIS A 132 1.01 -4.13 5.95
CA HIS A 132 2.12 -3.62 5.15
C HIS A 132 1.61 -2.90 3.90
N LEU A 133 0.59 -3.44 3.24
CA LEU A 133 -0.07 -2.80 2.10
C LEU A 133 -0.76 -1.49 2.50
N ALA A 134 -1.50 -1.48 3.61
CA ALA A 134 -2.13 -0.28 4.13
C ALA A 134 -1.12 0.83 4.47
N ALA A 135 0.01 0.48 5.12
CA ALA A 135 1.10 1.41 5.39
C ALA A 135 1.76 1.94 4.09
N GLN A 136 1.91 1.11 3.07
CA GLN A 136 2.41 1.55 1.77
C GLN A 136 1.49 2.59 1.12
N VAL A 137 0.19 2.34 1.10
CA VAL A 137 -0.80 3.26 0.50
C VAL A 137 -0.92 4.57 1.29
N SER A 138 -0.86 4.53 2.63
CA SER A 138 -1.05 5.71 3.47
C SER A 138 0.21 6.55 3.68
N GLN A 139 1.35 5.91 3.93
CA GLN A 139 2.59 6.59 4.34
C GLN A 139 3.61 6.71 3.20
N ASN A 140 3.89 5.63 2.46
CA ASN A 140 4.95 5.65 1.47
C ASN A 140 4.61 6.50 0.24
N VAL A 141 3.32 6.73 -0.05
CA VAL A 141 2.88 7.66 -1.11
C VAL A 141 3.38 9.08 -0.86
N ASN A 142 3.54 9.51 0.39
CA ASN A 142 4.14 10.80 0.72
C ASN A 142 5.57 10.94 0.18
N GLY A 143 6.29 9.84 0.01
CA GLY A 143 7.62 9.87 -0.62
C GLY A 143 7.61 10.48 -2.02
N ILE A 144 6.56 10.29 -2.81
CA ILE A 144 6.42 10.89 -4.15
C ILE A 144 6.30 12.42 -4.04
N ARG A 145 5.44 12.89 -3.12
CA ARG A 145 5.31 14.34 -2.81
C ARG A 145 6.63 14.91 -2.35
N ASP A 146 7.32 14.20 -1.45
CA ASP A 146 8.57 14.66 -0.87
C ASP A 146 9.68 14.77 -1.93
N VAL A 147 9.78 13.81 -2.87
CA VAL A 147 10.72 13.91 -3.99
C VAL A 147 10.47 15.18 -4.81
N LEU A 148 9.21 15.48 -5.15
CA LEU A 148 8.86 16.69 -5.92
C LEU A 148 9.16 17.97 -5.13
N ASN A 149 8.75 18.02 -3.88
CA ASN A 149 8.98 19.17 -3.02
C ASN A 149 10.47 19.42 -2.80
N LEU A 150 11.26 18.38 -2.51
CA LEU A 150 12.70 18.52 -2.33
C LEU A 150 13.40 18.96 -3.61
N THR A 151 12.95 18.49 -4.77
CA THR A 151 13.55 18.86 -6.05
C THR A 151 13.20 20.28 -6.43
N VAL A 152 11.91 20.64 -6.44
CA VAL A 152 11.45 21.96 -6.92
C VAL A 152 11.62 23.02 -5.85
N THR A 153 11.27 22.76 -4.59
CA THR A 153 11.29 23.78 -3.55
C THR A 153 12.69 24.00 -3.00
N SER A 154 13.34 22.93 -2.53
CA SER A 154 14.61 23.09 -1.81
C SER A 154 15.79 23.22 -2.77
N THR A 155 15.90 22.31 -3.77
CA THR A 155 17.04 22.36 -4.70
C THR A 155 17.00 23.59 -5.58
N ALA A 156 15.85 23.89 -6.22
CA ALA A 156 15.77 25.03 -7.14
C ALA A 156 15.91 26.36 -6.40
N ARG A 157 15.21 26.52 -5.24
CA ARG A 157 15.29 27.75 -4.44
C ARG A 157 16.71 28.02 -3.95
N ASP A 158 17.31 27.02 -3.29
CA ASP A 158 18.60 27.22 -2.64
C ASP A 158 19.72 27.35 -3.67
N LEU A 159 19.61 26.65 -4.82
CA LEU A 159 20.54 26.78 -5.92
C LEU A 159 20.45 28.16 -6.59
N LEU A 160 19.23 28.64 -6.90
CA LEU A 160 19.03 29.97 -7.47
C LEU A 160 19.53 31.09 -6.53
N SER A 161 19.22 30.94 -5.24
CA SER A 161 19.71 31.91 -4.23
C SER A 161 21.23 31.92 -4.13
N LEU A 162 21.88 30.75 -4.15
CA LEU A 162 23.34 30.66 -4.17
C LEU A 162 23.95 31.27 -5.43
N ILE A 163 23.42 30.95 -6.61
CA ILE A 163 23.89 31.53 -7.87
C ILE A 163 23.78 33.05 -7.84
N ALA A 164 22.65 33.59 -7.37
CA ALA A 164 22.41 35.02 -7.27
C ALA A 164 23.39 35.68 -6.28
N LEU A 165 23.60 35.08 -5.10
CA LEU A 165 24.55 35.61 -4.10
C LEU A 165 26.02 35.51 -4.57
N ILE A 166 26.41 34.44 -5.24
CA ILE A 166 27.74 34.29 -5.86
C ILE A 166 27.91 35.38 -6.94
N GLY A 167 26.87 35.64 -7.74
CA GLY A 167 26.88 36.75 -8.70
C GLY A 167 27.14 38.12 -8.04
N VAL A 168 26.49 38.39 -6.91
CA VAL A 168 26.77 39.60 -6.11
C VAL A 168 28.23 39.59 -5.62
N MET A 169 28.73 38.49 -5.08
CA MET A 169 30.09 38.40 -4.57
C MET A 169 31.12 38.66 -5.68
N ILE A 170 30.95 38.06 -6.85
CA ILE A 170 31.86 38.26 -8.01
C ILE A 170 31.82 39.73 -8.47
N SER A 171 30.62 40.35 -8.47
CA SER A 171 30.49 41.77 -8.88
C SER A 171 31.13 42.75 -7.91
N LYS A 172 31.27 42.39 -6.60
CA LYS A 172 31.87 43.24 -5.57
C LYS A 172 33.38 43.04 -5.45
N ASP A 173 33.85 41.82 -5.44
CA ASP A 173 35.28 41.50 -5.43
C ASP A 173 35.54 40.10 -6.06
N PRO A 174 36.04 40.05 -7.30
CA PRO A 174 36.35 38.77 -7.98
C PRO A 174 37.45 37.95 -7.28
N ILE A 175 38.43 38.58 -6.64
CA ILE A 175 39.56 37.92 -5.99
C ILE A 175 39.09 37.21 -4.71
N LEU A 176 38.30 37.90 -3.88
CA LEU A 176 37.68 37.31 -2.70
C LEU A 176 36.76 36.12 -3.08
N SER A 177 36.05 36.27 -4.19
CA SER A 177 35.16 35.19 -4.71
C SER A 177 35.95 33.95 -5.11
N LEU A 178 37.17 34.12 -5.66
CA LEU A 178 38.06 33.01 -6.02
C LEU A 178 38.50 32.20 -4.78
N ILE A 179 38.79 32.88 -3.65
CA ILE A 179 39.17 32.22 -2.39
C ILE A 179 38.05 31.30 -1.94
N ILE A 180 36.79 31.74 -2.00
CA ILE A 180 35.62 30.91 -1.63
C ILE A 180 35.46 29.75 -2.59
N LEU A 181 35.69 29.94 -3.89
CA LEU A 181 35.60 28.90 -4.91
C LEU A 181 36.63 27.77 -4.68
N VAL A 182 37.79 28.09 -4.08
CA VAL A 182 38.81 27.10 -3.69
C VAL A 182 38.37 26.28 -2.47
N VAL A 183 37.66 26.87 -1.51
CA VAL A 183 37.18 26.21 -0.29
C VAL A 183 35.96 25.31 -0.59
N ALA A 184 35.10 25.69 -1.53
CA ALA A 184 33.85 24.97 -1.85
C ALA A 184 34.06 23.49 -2.27
N PRO A 185 35.03 23.09 -3.10
CA PRO A 185 35.27 21.70 -3.46
C PRO A 185 35.61 20.81 -2.26
N ALA A 186 36.40 21.31 -1.30
CA ALA A 186 36.75 20.57 -0.09
C ALA A 186 35.54 20.29 0.78
N LEU A 187 34.63 21.27 0.92
CA LEU A 187 33.35 21.11 1.59
C LEU A 187 32.47 20.07 0.86
N ILE A 188 32.32 20.18 -0.46
CA ILE A 188 31.52 19.26 -1.26
C ILE A 188 32.04 17.83 -1.13
N TYR A 189 33.34 17.63 -1.17
CA TYR A 189 33.98 16.31 -1.02
C TYR A 189 33.69 15.72 0.36
N SER A 190 33.86 16.50 1.42
CA SER A 190 33.57 16.09 2.81
C SER A 190 32.09 15.68 2.98
N LEU A 191 31.17 16.45 2.42
CA LEU A 191 29.74 16.16 2.45
C LEU A 191 29.38 14.89 1.64
N ARG A 192 30.04 14.63 0.52
CA ARG A 192 29.85 13.39 -0.25
C ARG A 192 30.22 12.13 0.54
N ILE A 193 31.30 12.19 1.34
CA ILE A 193 31.70 11.06 2.21
C ILE A 193 30.61 10.78 3.26
N VAL A 194 30.11 11.81 3.93
CA VAL A 194 29.03 11.68 4.91
C VAL A 194 27.76 11.11 4.26
N SER A 195 27.37 11.64 3.12
CA SER A 195 26.16 11.23 2.40
C SER A 195 26.20 9.76 1.97
N ARG A 196 27.34 9.24 1.50
CA ARG A 196 27.47 7.82 1.13
C ARG A 196 27.24 6.88 2.33
N LYS A 197 27.79 7.21 3.51
CA LYS A 197 27.62 6.43 4.75
C LYS A 197 26.17 6.49 5.23
N LEU A 198 25.55 7.65 5.10
CA LEU A 198 24.19 7.91 5.53
C LEU A 198 23.16 7.15 4.70
N ARG A 199 23.34 7.10 3.38
CA ARG A 199 22.49 6.33 2.46
C ARG A 199 22.31 4.88 2.89
N LYS A 200 23.41 4.19 3.20
CA LYS A 200 23.36 2.79 3.65
C LYS A 200 22.59 2.64 4.96
N ALA A 201 22.83 3.52 5.92
CA ALA A 201 22.14 3.49 7.22
C ALA A 201 20.63 3.76 7.08
N THR A 202 20.23 4.66 6.18
CA THR A 202 18.82 5.01 5.95
C THR A 202 18.02 3.84 5.36
N VAL A 203 18.57 3.13 4.37
CA VAL A 203 17.91 1.94 3.78
C VAL A 203 17.70 0.85 4.85
N GLU A 204 18.72 0.59 5.67
CA GLU A 204 18.63 -0.38 6.77
C GLU A 204 17.57 0.01 7.81
N ALA A 205 17.43 1.30 8.14
CA ALA A 205 16.44 1.80 9.09
C ALA A 205 14.99 1.66 8.59
N VAL A 206 14.75 1.87 7.29
CA VAL A 206 13.42 1.69 6.69
C VAL A 206 12.95 0.24 6.83
N HIS A 207 13.84 -0.73 6.60
CA HIS A 207 13.53 -2.14 6.79
C HIS A 207 13.21 -2.47 8.26
N LEU A 208 14.01 -1.96 9.22
CA LEU A 208 13.77 -2.22 10.64
C LEU A 208 12.44 -1.64 11.13
N ASN A 209 12.06 -0.44 10.69
CA ASN A 209 10.74 0.13 11.04
C ASN A 209 9.58 -0.73 10.54
N SER A 210 9.71 -1.34 9.36
CA SER A 210 8.71 -2.29 8.85
C SER A 210 8.63 -3.55 9.71
N HIS A 211 9.75 -4.02 10.26
CA HIS A 211 9.77 -5.15 11.20
C HIS A 211 9.10 -4.82 12.54
N VAL A 212 9.32 -3.60 13.07
CA VAL A 212 8.63 -3.15 14.31
C VAL A 212 7.12 -3.17 14.11
N LEU A 213 6.63 -2.55 13.02
CA LEU A 213 5.20 -2.54 12.69
C LEU A 213 4.64 -3.94 12.52
N GLY A 214 5.35 -4.82 11.83
CA GLY A 214 4.94 -6.21 11.64
C GLY A 214 4.83 -6.99 12.95
N ALA A 215 5.79 -6.83 13.86
CA ALA A 215 5.77 -7.49 15.17
C ALA A 215 4.65 -6.97 16.07
N MET A 216 4.40 -5.65 16.08
CA MET A 216 3.27 -5.05 16.80
C MET A 216 1.94 -5.58 16.29
N GLN A 217 1.76 -5.63 14.98
CA GLN A 217 0.52 -6.11 14.38
C GLN A 217 0.28 -7.59 14.67
N GLU A 218 1.31 -8.44 14.57
CA GLU A 218 1.24 -9.87 14.94
C GLU A 218 0.78 -10.05 16.39
N THR A 219 1.34 -9.24 17.31
CA THR A 219 0.97 -9.26 18.72
C THR A 219 -0.47 -8.82 18.95
N ILE A 220 -0.92 -7.74 18.28
CA ILE A 220 -2.29 -7.21 18.42
C ILE A 220 -3.31 -8.20 17.85
N GLN A 221 -3.05 -8.80 16.70
CA GLN A 221 -3.93 -9.81 16.10
C GLN A 221 -4.04 -11.08 16.95
N GLY A 222 -2.93 -11.47 17.61
CA GLY A 222 -2.87 -12.60 18.51
C GLY A 222 -3.15 -12.29 19.98
N ILE A 223 -3.72 -11.11 20.32
CA ILE A 223 -3.80 -10.62 21.71
C ILE A 223 -4.50 -11.59 22.66
N THR A 224 -5.52 -12.29 22.19
CA THR A 224 -6.24 -13.30 22.99
C THR A 224 -5.32 -14.44 23.40
N ILE A 225 -4.48 -14.93 22.48
CA ILE A 225 -3.51 -15.99 22.75
C ILE A 225 -2.42 -15.47 23.69
N VAL A 226 -1.93 -14.24 23.44
CA VAL A 226 -0.94 -13.59 24.32
C VAL A 226 -1.44 -13.52 25.77
N LYS A 227 -2.70 -13.13 25.95
CA LYS A 227 -3.33 -13.05 27.29
C LYS A 227 -3.61 -14.43 27.90
N ALA A 228 -4.11 -15.38 27.09
CA ALA A 228 -4.43 -16.72 27.56
C ALA A 228 -3.19 -17.50 28.04
N PHE A 229 -2.04 -17.29 27.39
CA PHE A 229 -0.79 -17.97 27.72
C PHE A 229 0.22 -17.09 28.47
N THR A 230 -0.17 -15.89 28.93
CA THR A 230 0.70 -14.96 29.67
C THR A 230 2.03 -14.66 28.97
N MET A 231 2.00 -14.50 27.65
CA MET A 231 3.18 -14.33 26.79
C MET A 231 3.69 -12.88 26.73
N GLU A 232 3.11 -11.95 27.50
CA GLU A 232 3.44 -10.51 27.45
C GLU A 232 4.92 -10.25 27.64
N ARG A 233 5.53 -10.94 28.59
CA ARG A 233 6.96 -10.74 28.93
C ARG A 233 7.87 -11.18 27.78
N GLU A 234 7.58 -12.31 27.16
CA GLU A 234 8.37 -12.86 26.06
C GLU A 234 8.24 -11.99 24.80
N LEU A 235 7.01 -11.61 24.43
CA LEU A 235 6.76 -10.77 23.27
C LEU A 235 7.30 -9.35 23.47
N ASN A 236 7.17 -8.78 24.67
CA ASN A 236 7.80 -7.50 24.99
C ASN A 236 9.32 -7.57 24.80
N SER A 237 10.00 -8.60 25.28
CA SER A 237 11.44 -8.79 25.09
C SER A 237 11.81 -8.92 23.61
N LYS A 238 11.03 -9.68 22.84
CA LYS A 238 11.24 -9.84 21.39
C LYS A 238 11.08 -8.51 20.64
N VAL A 239 10.01 -7.75 20.94
CA VAL A 239 9.73 -6.46 20.31
C VAL A 239 10.75 -5.42 20.77
N ASP A 240 11.14 -5.40 22.04
CA ASP A 240 12.17 -4.51 22.58
C ASP A 240 13.51 -4.69 21.89
N THR A 241 13.91 -5.93 21.59
CA THR A 241 15.12 -6.21 20.80
C THR A 241 15.07 -5.57 19.44
N ILE A 242 13.92 -5.62 18.76
CA ILE A 242 13.73 -5.01 17.41
C ILE A 242 13.74 -3.48 17.53
N ILE A 243 13.07 -2.93 18.56
CA ILE A 243 13.03 -1.48 18.82
C ILE A 243 14.42 -0.96 19.13
N THR A 244 15.19 -1.63 19.98
CA THR A 244 16.57 -1.26 20.34
C THR A 244 17.48 -1.28 19.09
N ALA A 245 17.31 -2.27 18.22
CA ALA A 245 18.04 -2.31 16.94
C ALA A 245 17.66 -1.14 16.02
N ALA A 246 16.37 -0.79 15.95
CA ALA A 246 15.87 0.34 15.19
C ALA A 246 16.38 1.68 15.75
N GLU A 247 16.35 1.84 17.08
CA GLU A 247 16.92 2.99 17.78
C GLU A 247 18.41 3.15 17.51
N GLY A 248 19.18 2.07 17.63
CA GLY A 248 20.61 2.09 17.35
C GLY A 248 20.92 2.55 15.90
N ARG A 249 20.07 2.18 14.93
CA ARG A 249 20.17 2.67 13.55
C ARG A 249 19.75 4.13 13.42
N ALA A 250 18.66 4.54 14.05
CA ALA A 250 18.21 5.93 14.09
C ALA A 250 19.29 6.84 14.69
N ASN A 251 19.90 6.44 15.81
CA ASN A 251 21.00 7.14 16.46
C ASN A 251 22.26 7.22 15.57
N ARG A 252 22.54 6.19 14.78
CA ARG A 252 23.63 6.23 13.79
C ARG A 252 23.33 7.22 12.67
N ILE A 253 22.10 7.25 12.16
CA ILE A 253 21.65 8.22 11.15
C ILE A 253 21.77 9.63 11.71
N ALA A 254 21.26 9.88 12.92
CA ALA A 254 21.36 11.17 13.60
C ALA A 254 22.82 11.63 13.73
N ARG A 255 23.71 10.79 14.24
CA ARG A 255 25.15 11.10 14.37
C ARG A 255 25.80 11.42 13.02
N LEU A 256 25.43 10.72 11.95
CA LEU A 256 25.97 11.00 10.61
C LEU A 256 25.38 12.26 10.02
N SER A 257 24.08 12.49 10.19
CA SER A 257 23.38 13.68 9.68
C SER A 257 23.87 14.94 10.37
N GLU A 258 24.00 14.92 11.69
CA GLU A 258 24.40 16.10 12.45
C GLU A 258 25.88 16.48 12.29
N ARG A 259 26.72 15.60 11.74
CA ARG A 259 28.09 15.96 11.32
C ARG A 259 28.13 16.97 10.19
N THR A 260 27.05 17.11 9.42
CA THR A 260 27.01 18.06 8.30
C THR A 260 27.04 19.52 8.77
N ALA A 261 26.38 19.85 9.88
CA ALA A 261 26.35 21.21 10.41
C ALA A 261 27.73 21.70 10.89
N PRO A 262 28.44 20.99 11.81
CA PRO A 262 29.79 21.39 12.21
C PRO A 262 30.78 21.49 11.05
N LEU A 263 30.70 20.57 10.07
CA LEU A 263 31.55 20.65 8.87
C LEU A 263 31.29 21.94 8.09
N THR A 264 30.01 22.25 7.79
CA THR A 264 29.66 23.48 7.07
C THR A 264 30.05 24.74 7.86
N GLU A 265 29.87 24.72 9.18
CA GLU A 265 30.27 25.87 10.06
C GLU A 265 31.79 26.07 10.07
N THR A 266 32.57 24.99 10.16
CA THR A 266 34.05 25.08 10.12
C THR A 266 34.53 25.64 8.79
N PHE A 267 34.00 25.15 7.66
CA PHE A 267 34.37 25.67 6.34
C PHE A 267 33.89 27.12 6.12
N ALA A 268 32.70 27.47 6.63
CA ALA A 268 32.24 28.85 6.61
C ALA A 268 33.14 29.78 7.46
N GLY A 269 33.52 29.32 8.66
CA GLY A 269 34.46 30.05 9.52
C GLY A 269 35.81 30.25 8.86
N LEU A 270 36.36 29.25 8.19
CA LEU A 270 37.60 29.37 7.41
C LEU A 270 37.45 30.38 6.25
N ALA A 271 36.33 30.31 5.51
CA ALA A 271 36.05 31.24 4.43
C ALA A 271 35.94 32.69 4.96
N ILE A 272 35.17 32.89 6.02
CA ILE A 272 34.98 34.21 6.64
C ILE A 272 36.32 34.75 7.19
N SER A 273 37.09 33.94 7.90
CA SER A 273 38.40 34.35 8.44
C SER A 273 39.38 34.70 7.32
N GLY A 274 39.41 33.92 6.25
CA GLY A 274 40.24 34.22 5.07
C GLY A 274 39.84 35.52 4.37
N VAL A 275 38.52 35.73 4.23
CA VAL A 275 37.98 36.98 3.67
C VAL A 275 38.32 38.18 4.53
N LEU A 276 38.16 38.09 5.87
CA LEU A 276 38.49 39.15 6.79
C LEU A 276 40.00 39.49 6.78
N ALA A 277 40.85 38.43 6.80
CA ALA A 277 42.30 38.63 6.75
C ALA A 277 42.76 39.32 5.45
N TYR A 278 42.21 38.87 4.31
CA TYR A 278 42.52 39.47 3.01
C TYR A 278 41.98 40.91 2.93
N ALA A 279 40.77 41.17 3.41
CA ALA A 279 40.18 42.52 3.43
C ALA A 279 40.95 43.46 4.31
N ALA A 280 41.40 43.03 5.50
CA ALA A 280 42.26 43.80 6.39
C ALA A 280 43.58 44.15 5.71
N PHE A 281 44.23 43.17 5.07
CA PHE A 281 45.44 43.40 4.32
C PHE A 281 45.26 44.45 3.19
N ARG A 282 44.16 44.28 2.44
CA ARG A 282 43.85 45.16 1.30
C ARG A 282 43.42 46.57 1.73
N SER A 283 42.72 46.71 2.87
CA SER A 283 42.36 48.02 3.45
C SER A 283 43.57 48.78 3.96
N ILE A 284 44.60 48.10 4.46
CA ILE A 284 45.84 48.71 4.95
C ILE A 284 46.72 49.21 3.79
N TYR A 285 46.74 48.48 2.66
CA TYR A 285 47.67 48.77 1.56
C TYR A 285 47.01 49.37 0.30
N HIS A 286 45.66 49.32 0.18
CA HIS A 286 44.93 49.77 -1.01
C HIS A 286 43.59 50.37 -0.62
N ASP A 287 43.42 51.68 -0.58
CA ASP A 287 42.19 52.42 -0.23
C ASP A 287 40.91 51.85 -0.90
N ILE A 288 40.23 50.89 -0.25
CA ILE A 288 38.98 50.29 -0.74
C ILE A 288 37.79 50.87 0.00
N PRO A 289 36.71 51.24 -0.70
CA PRO A 289 35.47 51.67 -0.05
C PRO A 289 34.91 50.58 0.87
N PRO A 290 34.63 50.89 2.16
CA PRO A 290 34.16 49.86 3.13
C PRO A 290 32.83 49.21 2.72
N GLY A 291 32.00 49.91 1.95
CA GLY A 291 30.68 49.41 1.54
C GLY A 291 30.73 48.13 0.68
N ALA A 292 31.66 48.04 -0.28
CA ALA A 292 31.81 46.85 -1.12
C ALA A 292 32.18 45.60 -0.29
N PHE A 293 33.05 45.77 0.69
CA PHE A 293 33.42 44.73 1.63
C PHE A 293 32.22 44.25 2.47
N PHE A 294 31.44 45.18 3.04
CA PHE A 294 30.24 44.81 3.81
C PHE A 294 29.19 44.09 2.96
N ALA A 295 28.99 44.52 1.71
CA ALA A 295 28.09 43.83 0.78
C ALA A 295 28.58 42.38 0.49
N PHE A 296 29.88 42.19 0.29
CA PHE A 296 30.48 40.86 0.08
C PHE A 296 30.29 39.96 1.30
N VAL A 297 30.63 40.45 2.51
CA VAL A 297 30.45 39.68 3.75
C VAL A 297 28.96 39.33 3.98
N THR A 298 28.07 40.27 3.72
CA THR A 298 26.62 40.02 3.82
C THR A 298 26.18 38.93 2.85
N ALA A 299 26.62 39.00 1.59
CA ALA A 299 26.32 37.95 0.60
C ALA A 299 26.88 36.59 1.03
N LEU A 300 28.08 36.53 1.58
CA LEU A 300 28.70 35.30 2.10
C LEU A 300 27.92 34.71 3.28
N LEU A 301 27.53 35.54 4.26
CA LEU A 301 26.72 35.09 5.40
C LEU A 301 25.34 34.62 4.96
N MET A 302 24.69 35.31 4.01
CA MET A 302 23.41 34.89 3.46
C MET A 302 23.51 33.62 2.61
N ALA A 303 24.67 33.32 2.01
CA ALA A 303 24.89 32.11 1.25
C ALA A 303 25.05 30.84 2.12
N TYR A 304 25.34 31.00 3.42
CA TYR A 304 25.56 29.92 4.35
C TYR A 304 24.31 29.00 4.50
N ASP A 305 23.14 29.58 4.71
CA ASP A 305 21.90 28.84 4.92
C ASP A 305 21.46 27.99 3.69
N PRO A 306 21.42 28.57 2.47
CA PRO A 306 21.18 27.76 1.26
C PRO A 306 22.20 26.62 1.07
N ALA A 307 23.49 26.88 1.31
CA ALA A 307 24.52 25.87 1.20
C ALA A 307 24.34 24.72 2.21
N ARG A 308 24.01 25.05 3.46
CA ARG A 308 23.71 24.08 4.52
C ARG A 308 22.47 23.24 4.20
N ARG A 309 21.39 23.86 3.67
CA ARG A 309 20.18 23.12 3.26
C ARG A 309 20.45 22.17 2.11
N LEU A 310 21.19 22.60 1.08
CA LEU A 310 21.60 21.73 -0.02
C LEU A 310 22.46 20.54 0.45
N ALA A 311 23.31 20.74 1.46
CA ALA A 311 24.09 19.65 2.06
C ALA A 311 23.22 18.57 2.72
N LYS A 312 22.14 18.97 3.40
CA LYS A 312 21.19 18.04 4.05
C LYS A 312 20.19 17.40 3.07
N LEU A 313 19.99 17.99 1.89
CA LEU A 313 19.00 17.58 0.91
C LEU A 313 19.17 16.14 0.44
N GLN A 314 20.40 15.68 0.25
CA GLN A 314 20.69 14.35 -0.27
C GLN A 314 20.11 13.23 0.60
N VAL A 315 20.12 13.42 1.92
CA VAL A 315 19.57 12.46 2.89
C VAL A 315 18.06 12.35 2.76
N GLN A 316 17.40 13.51 2.71
CA GLN A 316 15.94 13.57 2.58
C GLN A 316 15.49 13.00 1.23
N MET A 317 16.23 13.29 0.16
CA MET A 317 15.98 12.76 -1.17
C MET A 317 16.10 11.24 -1.23
N GLU A 318 17.14 10.65 -0.64
CA GLU A 318 17.29 9.18 -0.63
C GLU A 318 16.13 8.49 0.12
N ARG A 319 15.66 9.07 1.23
CA ARG A 319 14.49 8.56 1.96
C ARG A 319 13.21 8.66 1.12
N ALA A 320 12.98 9.81 0.52
CA ALA A 320 11.81 10.06 -0.32
C ALA A 320 11.78 9.13 -1.55
N VAL A 321 12.94 8.94 -2.20
CA VAL A 321 13.10 8.02 -3.33
C VAL A 321 12.92 6.56 -2.92
N ALA A 322 13.39 6.15 -1.74
CA ALA A 322 13.16 4.79 -1.23
C ALA A 322 11.66 4.49 -1.07
N ASN A 323 10.91 5.42 -0.48
CA ASN A 323 9.46 5.31 -0.36
C ASN A 323 8.76 5.29 -1.74
N ALA A 324 9.16 6.17 -2.66
CA ALA A 324 8.59 6.21 -4.02
C ALA A 324 8.86 4.91 -4.79
N ARG A 325 10.03 4.28 -4.62
CA ARG A 325 10.35 2.98 -5.22
C ARG A 325 9.41 1.87 -4.73
N MET A 326 9.08 1.85 -3.44
CA MET A 326 8.13 0.87 -2.90
C MET A 326 6.75 1.02 -3.55
N ILE A 327 6.30 2.26 -3.81
CA ILE A 327 5.05 2.53 -4.51
C ILE A 327 5.09 2.05 -5.96
N TYR A 328 6.16 2.37 -6.69
CA TYR A 328 6.29 1.91 -8.08
C TYR A 328 6.44 0.40 -8.19
N ALA A 329 7.16 -0.23 -7.25
CA ALA A 329 7.25 -1.69 -7.20
C ALA A 329 5.87 -2.34 -7.07
N LEU A 330 4.96 -1.73 -6.29
CA LEU A 330 3.59 -2.21 -6.15
C LEU A 330 2.76 -1.94 -7.42
N LEU A 331 2.88 -0.75 -8.00
CA LEU A 331 2.15 -0.37 -9.23
C LEU A 331 2.60 -1.15 -10.48
N ASP A 332 3.84 -1.64 -10.49
CA ASP A 332 4.40 -2.41 -11.61
C ASP A 332 4.12 -3.92 -11.49
N LEU A 333 3.50 -4.37 -10.37
CA LEU A 333 3.00 -5.75 -10.27
C LEU A 333 1.92 -5.98 -11.33
N GLN A 334 2.01 -7.12 -11.98
CA GLN A 334 1.01 -7.49 -12.97
C GLN A 334 0.02 -8.48 -12.34
N PRO A 335 -1.29 -8.31 -12.57
CA PRO A 335 -2.26 -9.33 -12.16
C PRO A 335 -1.90 -10.68 -12.78
N GLN A 336 -1.90 -11.75 -11.98
CA GLN A 336 -1.61 -13.10 -12.47
C GLN A 336 -2.69 -13.59 -13.43
N GLN A 337 -3.97 -13.35 -13.09
CA GLN A 337 -5.11 -13.65 -13.96
C GLN A 337 -5.44 -12.45 -14.83
N ARG A 338 -4.87 -12.38 -16.03
CA ARG A 338 -5.25 -11.36 -17.01
C ARG A 338 -6.45 -11.83 -17.83
N GLU A 339 -7.38 -10.94 -18.07
CA GLU A 339 -8.40 -11.16 -19.10
C GLU A 339 -7.76 -11.10 -20.48
N GLN A 340 -8.20 -11.96 -21.36
CA GLN A 340 -7.81 -11.90 -22.76
C GLN A 340 -8.42 -10.62 -23.38
N PRO A 341 -7.75 -9.95 -24.33
CA PRO A 341 -8.28 -8.72 -24.93
C PRO A 341 -9.63 -8.89 -25.64
N ASP A 342 -9.92 -10.11 -26.08
CA ASP A 342 -11.12 -10.55 -26.80
C ASP A 342 -12.08 -11.39 -25.94
N ALA A 343 -11.89 -11.37 -24.61
CA ALA A 343 -12.75 -12.11 -23.68
C ALA A 343 -14.22 -11.67 -23.86
N LYS A 344 -15.09 -12.65 -24.03
CA LYS A 344 -16.54 -12.45 -24.16
C LYS A 344 -17.22 -12.64 -22.81
N ASP A 345 -18.44 -12.14 -22.69
CA ASP A 345 -19.23 -12.42 -21.49
C ASP A 345 -19.68 -13.87 -21.48
N LEU A 346 -19.64 -14.51 -20.30
CA LEU A 346 -20.14 -15.84 -20.07
C LEU A 346 -21.66 -15.88 -20.28
N VAL A 347 -22.12 -16.78 -21.12
CA VAL A 347 -23.55 -17.04 -21.33
C VAL A 347 -23.91 -18.33 -20.61
N VAL A 348 -24.70 -18.24 -19.55
CA VAL A 348 -25.14 -19.40 -18.78
C VAL A 348 -26.53 -19.83 -19.24
N SER A 349 -26.68 -21.09 -19.61
CA SER A 349 -27.93 -21.72 -20.03
C SER A 349 -28.41 -22.82 -19.07
N ASP A 350 -27.58 -23.82 -18.85
CA ASP A 350 -27.84 -24.95 -17.95
C ASP A 350 -27.03 -24.87 -16.66
N ALA A 351 -26.02 -24.03 -16.62
CA ALA A 351 -25.08 -23.86 -15.51
C ALA A 351 -24.29 -25.14 -15.18
N ARG A 352 -24.02 -25.99 -16.18
CA ARG A 352 -23.22 -27.20 -16.06
C ARG A 352 -21.74 -26.80 -15.91
N ILE A 353 -21.06 -27.41 -14.93
CA ILE A 353 -19.63 -27.12 -14.66
C ILE A 353 -18.82 -28.38 -14.90
N GLU A 354 -17.75 -28.27 -15.71
CA GLU A 354 -16.84 -29.37 -16.01
C GLU A 354 -15.40 -29.00 -15.66
N LEU A 355 -14.74 -29.82 -14.90
CA LEU A 355 -13.29 -29.78 -14.69
C LEU A 355 -12.71 -30.90 -15.54
N GLN A 356 -11.77 -30.59 -16.43
CA GLN A 356 -11.18 -31.54 -17.37
C GLN A 356 -9.66 -31.56 -17.16
N GLY A 357 -9.15 -32.67 -16.57
CA GLY A 357 -7.73 -32.88 -16.30
C GLY A 357 -7.08 -31.78 -15.43
N VAL A 358 -7.84 -31.18 -14.51
CA VAL A 358 -7.38 -30.00 -13.76
C VAL A 358 -6.26 -30.35 -12.80
N ALA A 359 -5.08 -29.76 -13.01
CA ALA A 359 -3.97 -29.77 -12.06
C ALA A 359 -3.74 -28.36 -11.50
N PHE A 360 -3.32 -28.29 -10.24
CA PHE A 360 -3.05 -27.01 -9.60
C PHE A 360 -2.04 -27.13 -8.46
N ALA A 361 -1.14 -26.15 -8.37
CA ALA A 361 -0.24 -25.93 -7.24
C ALA A 361 -0.24 -24.44 -6.84
N TYR A 362 -0.24 -24.14 -5.53
CA TYR A 362 0.03 -22.75 -5.09
C TYR A 362 1.51 -22.41 -5.34
N ALA A 363 1.81 -21.12 -5.46
CA ALA A 363 3.08 -20.60 -5.99
C ALA A 363 4.38 -21.18 -5.39
N ASN A 364 4.35 -21.82 -4.22
CA ASN A 364 5.53 -22.35 -3.52
C ASN A 364 5.35 -23.79 -3.04
N GLY A 365 4.37 -24.53 -3.55
CA GLY A 365 4.00 -25.82 -2.98
C GLY A 365 3.99 -26.98 -3.97
N ASP A 366 3.81 -28.17 -3.40
CA ASP A 366 3.55 -29.38 -4.13
C ASP A 366 2.19 -29.32 -4.84
N PRO A 367 1.98 -30.10 -5.93
CA PRO A 367 0.70 -30.18 -6.62
C PRO A 367 -0.43 -30.61 -5.68
N ILE A 368 -1.44 -29.74 -5.52
CA ILE A 368 -2.63 -30.01 -4.68
C ILE A 368 -3.70 -30.75 -5.47
N LEU A 369 -3.91 -30.38 -6.73
CA LEU A 369 -4.76 -31.12 -7.66
C LEU A 369 -3.89 -31.77 -8.72
N LYS A 370 -4.19 -33.05 -9.03
CA LYS A 370 -3.33 -33.92 -9.85
C LYS A 370 -4.14 -34.57 -10.99
N GLY A 371 -4.67 -33.73 -11.89
CA GLY A 371 -5.51 -34.18 -13.00
C GLY A 371 -6.90 -34.58 -12.51
N VAL A 372 -7.72 -33.62 -12.13
CA VAL A 372 -9.07 -33.82 -11.60
C VAL A 372 -10.08 -33.65 -12.71
N ASP A 373 -10.94 -34.68 -12.87
CA ASP A 373 -12.08 -34.65 -13.76
C ASP A 373 -13.37 -34.72 -12.94
N ILE A 374 -14.22 -33.71 -13.06
CA ILE A 374 -15.51 -33.59 -12.35
C ILE A 374 -16.54 -32.98 -13.28
N VAL A 375 -17.73 -33.55 -13.32
CA VAL A 375 -18.89 -32.95 -13.96
C VAL A 375 -19.96 -32.71 -12.90
N ALA A 376 -20.31 -31.41 -12.71
CA ALA A 376 -21.46 -30.98 -11.92
C ALA A 376 -22.59 -30.60 -12.88
N GLU A 377 -23.64 -31.41 -12.89
CA GLU A 377 -24.79 -31.23 -13.78
C GLU A 377 -25.60 -29.98 -13.40
N GLY A 378 -26.18 -29.34 -14.42
CA GLY A 378 -27.01 -28.15 -14.24
C GLY A 378 -28.21 -28.37 -13.32
N GLY A 379 -28.50 -27.41 -12.46
CA GLY A 379 -29.61 -27.47 -11.51
C GLY A 379 -29.50 -28.57 -10.41
N LYS A 380 -28.35 -29.25 -10.31
CA LYS A 380 -28.10 -30.32 -9.34
C LYS A 380 -27.05 -29.99 -8.31
N THR A 381 -27.04 -30.70 -7.20
CA THR A 381 -26.09 -30.57 -6.10
C THR A 381 -24.98 -31.61 -6.20
N THR A 382 -23.74 -31.15 -6.34
CA THR A 382 -22.52 -31.97 -6.27
C THR A 382 -21.79 -31.72 -4.95
N ALA A 383 -21.68 -32.75 -4.12
CA ALA A 383 -20.97 -32.68 -2.84
C ALA A 383 -19.51 -33.18 -3.00
N LEU A 384 -18.56 -32.33 -2.56
CA LEU A 384 -17.15 -32.69 -2.47
C LEU A 384 -16.87 -33.22 -1.06
N VAL A 385 -16.40 -34.46 -0.95
CA VAL A 385 -16.12 -35.16 0.32
C VAL A 385 -14.69 -35.68 0.32
N GLY A 386 -14.07 -35.77 1.48
CA GLY A 386 -12.71 -36.29 1.62
C GLY A 386 -11.98 -35.72 2.82
N PRO A 387 -10.81 -36.26 3.19
CA PRO A 387 -10.03 -35.77 4.33
C PRO A 387 -9.57 -34.30 4.15
N SER A 388 -9.10 -33.69 5.24
CA SER A 388 -8.49 -32.37 5.15
C SER A 388 -7.26 -32.41 4.24
N GLY A 389 -7.05 -31.38 3.44
CA GLY A 389 -5.95 -31.33 2.47
C GLY A 389 -6.20 -32.08 1.16
N ALA A 390 -7.35 -32.73 0.94
CA ALA A 390 -7.66 -33.43 -0.29
C ALA A 390 -7.85 -32.56 -1.54
N GLY A 391 -7.87 -31.21 -1.39
CA GLY A 391 -8.00 -30.26 -2.51
C GLY A 391 -9.41 -29.71 -2.73
N LYS A 392 -10.38 -30.00 -1.87
CA LYS A 392 -11.79 -29.57 -2.01
C LYS A 392 -11.95 -28.05 -2.11
N SER A 393 -11.40 -27.28 -1.16
CA SER A 393 -11.47 -25.81 -1.16
C SER A 393 -10.71 -25.20 -2.34
N THR A 394 -9.70 -25.90 -2.86
CA THR A 394 -8.98 -25.49 -4.06
C THR A 394 -9.89 -25.51 -5.29
N ILE A 395 -10.74 -26.55 -5.44
CA ILE A 395 -11.71 -26.61 -6.54
C ILE A 395 -12.68 -25.42 -6.46
N ILE A 396 -13.26 -25.16 -5.27
CA ILE A 396 -14.16 -24.02 -5.06
C ILE A 396 -13.49 -22.67 -5.37
N ASN A 397 -12.19 -22.53 -5.13
CA ASN A 397 -11.44 -21.31 -5.41
C ASN A 397 -11.05 -21.17 -6.89
N LEU A 398 -10.94 -22.25 -7.64
CA LEU A 398 -10.62 -22.23 -9.07
C LEU A 398 -11.82 -21.81 -9.93
N ILE A 399 -13.05 -22.23 -9.58
CA ILE A 399 -14.26 -21.95 -10.35
C ILE A 399 -14.54 -20.44 -10.50
N PRO A 400 -14.44 -19.58 -9.43
CA PRO A 400 -14.56 -18.12 -9.57
C PRO A 400 -13.33 -17.46 -10.20
N ARG A 401 -12.36 -18.27 -10.64
CA ARG A 401 -11.09 -17.79 -11.16
C ARG A 401 -10.34 -16.88 -10.17
N PHE A 402 -10.29 -17.31 -8.87
CA PHE A 402 -9.39 -16.69 -7.89
C PHE A 402 -7.95 -17.09 -8.14
N TYR A 403 -7.77 -18.26 -8.76
CA TYR A 403 -6.53 -18.81 -9.30
C TYR A 403 -6.81 -19.42 -10.66
N ASP A 404 -5.82 -19.46 -11.55
CA ASP A 404 -5.90 -20.22 -12.81
C ASP A 404 -5.33 -21.63 -12.59
N PRO A 405 -5.90 -22.69 -13.18
CA PRO A 405 -5.31 -24.02 -13.13
C PRO A 405 -3.92 -24.04 -13.77
N THR A 406 -3.04 -24.91 -13.29
CA THR A 406 -1.70 -25.09 -13.87
C THR A 406 -1.78 -25.89 -15.18
N GLU A 407 -2.67 -26.88 -15.22
CA GLU A 407 -2.99 -27.69 -16.40
C GLU A 407 -4.48 -28.02 -16.39
N GLY A 408 -5.02 -28.38 -17.56
CA GLY A 408 -6.43 -28.70 -17.76
C GLY A 408 -7.31 -27.45 -17.90
N HIS A 409 -8.61 -27.69 -17.99
CA HIS A 409 -9.62 -26.66 -18.25
C HIS A 409 -10.79 -26.74 -17.29
N ILE A 410 -11.41 -25.59 -17.01
CA ILE A 410 -12.67 -25.50 -16.28
C ILE A 410 -13.68 -24.85 -17.20
N LEU A 411 -14.76 -25.55 -17.48
CA LEU A 411 -15.78 -25.10 -18.41
C LEU A 411 -17.10 -24.86 -17.68
N ILE A 412 -17.83 -23.84 -18.09
CA ILE A 412 -19.23 -23.61 -17.70
C ILE A 412 -20.05 -23.59 -19.00
N ASP A 413 -21.00 -24.50 -19.14
CA ASP A 413 -21.76 -24.72 -20.38
C ASP A 413 -20.87 -24.79 -21.62
N GLY A 414 -19.74 -25.54 -21.52
CA GLY A 414 -18.76 -25.69 -22.59
C GLY A 414 -17.84 -24.50 -22.84
N GLN A 415 -18.00 -23.38 -22.12
CA GLN A 415 -17.17 -22.18 -22.24
C GLN A 415 -16.04 -22.20 -21.20
N ASP A 416 -14.79 -22.09 -21.65
CA ASP A 416 -13.63 -22.05 -20.75
C ASP A 416 -13.62 -20.74 -19.95
N ILE A 417 -13.53 -20.85 -18.61
CA ILE A 417 -13.52 -19.68 -17.70
C ILE A 417 -12.33 -18.75 -17.93
N THR A 418 -11.28 -19.20 -18.62
CA THR A 418 -10.11 -18.36 -18.94
C THR A 418 -10.35 -17.46 -20.14
N THR A 419 -11.32 -17.76 -20.99
CA THR A 419 -11.65 -17.04 -22.21
C THR A 419 -12.80 -16.04 -22.04
N VAL A 420 -13.47 -16.06 -20.88
CA VAL A 420 -14.59 -15.16 -20.57
C VAL A 420 -14.16 -14.04 -19.63
N THR A 421 -14.95 -12.96 -19.57
CA THR A 421 -14.70 -11.85 -18.65
C THR A 421 -14.92 -12.30 -17.20
N LYS A 422 -14.03 -11.89 -16.28
CA LYS A 422 -14.18 -12.22 -14.85
C LYS A 422 -15.46 -11.65 -14.25
N THR A 423 -15.91 -10.53 -14.78
CA THR A 423 -17.12 -9.87 -14.35
C THR A 423 -18.34 -10.74 -14.64
N SER A 424 -18.54 -11.19 -15.88
CA SER A 424 -19.66 -12.05 -16.24
C SER A 424 -19.60 -13.40 -15.53
N LEU A 425 -18.42 -14.03 -15.45
CA LEU A 425 -18.20 -15.26 -14.69
C LEU A 425 -18.65 -15.09 -13.25
N ARG A 426 -18.15 -14.09 -12.53
CA ARG A 426 -18.48 -13.86 -11.13
C ARG A 426 -19.90 -13.38 -10.91
N HIS A 427 -20.53 -12.74 -11.91
CA HIS A 427 -21.96 -12.43 -11.87
C HIS A 427 -22.84 -13.67 -11.88
N SER A 428 -22.40 -14.73 -12.53
CA SER A 428 -23.11 -16.02 -12.60
C SER A 428 -22.90 -16.91 -11.38
N LEU A 429 -22.07 -16.47 -10.40
CA LEU A 429 -21.72 -17.23 -9.21
C LEU A 429 -22.22 -16.52 -7.95
N ALA A 430 -22.76 -17.29 -6.99
CA ALA A 430 -22.91 -16.91 -5.59
C ALA A 430 -21.93 -17.75 -4.76
N TYR A 431 -21.29 -17.13 -3.76
CA TYR A 431 -20.27 -17.76 -2.93
C TYR A 431 -20.59 -17.57 -1.44
N VAL A 432 -20.59 -18.66 -0.69
CA VAL A 432 -20.69 -18.65 0.77
C VAL A 432 -19.45 -19.29 1.34
N SER A 433 -18.64 -18.51 2.02
CA SER A 433 -17.38 -18.95 2.62
C SER A 433 -17.59 -19.66 3.96
N GLN A 434 -16.62 -20.47 4.34
CA GLN A 434 -16.54 -21.11 5.66
C GLN A 434 -16.56 -20.08 6.81
N GLN A 435 -15.81 -19.00 6.66
CA GLN A 435 -15.81 -17.88 7.60
C GLN A 435 -16.46 -16.66 6.95
N PRO A 436 -17.69 -16.30 7.37
CA PRO A 436 -18.41 -15.17 6.80
C PRO A 436 -17.72 -13.86 7.18
N TYR A 437 -17.36 -13.07 6.17
CA TYR A 437 -16.81 -11.74 6.35
C TYR A 437 -17.90 -10.68 6.18
N LEU A 438 -18.03 -9.80 7.16
CA LEU A 438 -18.92 -8.66 7.10
C LEU A 438 -18.11 -7.36 7.10
N PHE A 439 -18.47 -6.48 6.18
CA PHE A 439 -17.88 -5.14 6.09
C PHE A 439 -18.49 -4.20 7.11
N GLU A 440 -17.73 -3.22 7.56
CA GLU A 440 -18.24 -2.11 8.34
C GLU A 440 -19.34 -1.37 7.54
N GLY A 441 -20.44 -1.05 8.20
CA GLY A 441 -21.64 -0.48 7.59
C GLY A 441 -22.89 -1.04 8.26
N THR A 442 -24.03 -0.99 7.59
CA THR A 442 -25.30 -1.54 8.10
C THR A 442 -25.47 -3.02 7.69
N ILE A 443 -26.43 -3.71 8.35
CA ILE A 443 -26.84 -5.05 7.93
C ILE A 443 -27.39 -5.00 6.49
N ARG A 444 -28.19 -3.98 6.17
CA ARG A 444 -28.71 -3.73 4.82
C ARG A 444 -27.59 -3.65 3.78
N ASP A 445 -26.56 -2.85 4.05
CA ASP A 445 -25.43 -2.70 3.13
C ASP A 445 -24.71 -4.03 2.90
N ASN A 446 -24.52 -4.81 3.97
CA ASN A 446 -23.86 -6.10 3.88
C ASN A 446 -24.63 -7.12 3.02
N ILE A 447 -25.96 -7.12 3.04
CA ILE A 447 -26.75 -7.96 2.14
C ILE A 447 -26.71 -7.39 0.71
N ARG A 448 -26.83 -6.06 0.55
CA ARG A 448 -26.81 -5.37 -0.75
C ARG A 448 -25.50 -5.59 -1.53
N TYR A 449 -24.37 -5.86 -0.87
CA TYR A 449 -23.12 -6.20 -1.56
C TYR A 449 -23.23 -7.43 -2.47
N GLY A 450 -24.21 -8.30 -2.27
CA GLY A 450 -24.50 -9.39 -3.21
C GLY A 450 -24.98 -8.89 -4.58
N ARG A 451 -25.81 -7.84 -4.60
CA ARG A 451 -26.33 -7.14 -5.78
C ARG A 451 -26.56 -5.67 -5.45
N PRO A 452 -25.66 -4.75 -5.90
CA PRO A 452 -25.71 -3.33 -5.53
C PRO A 452 -27.01 -2.59 -5.91
N ASP A 453 -27.68 -3.02 -6.97
CA ASP A 453 -28.94 -2.49 -7.48
C ASP A 453 -30.20 -3.15 -6.86
N ALA A 454 -30.03 -4.03 -5.88
CA ALA A 454 -31.15 -4.65 -5.19
C ALA A 454 -31.98 -3.62 -4.43
N THR A 455 -33.30 -3.72 -4.61
CA THR A 455 -34.29 -2.93 -3.84
C THR A 455 -34.34 -3.40 -2.39
N ASP A 456 -34.85 -2.54 -1.50
CA ASP A 456 -35.03 -2.89 -0.08
C ASP A 456 -35.95 -4.10 0.09
N ALA A 457 -37.01 -4.20 -0.72
CA ALA A 457 -37.90 -5.36 -0.72
C ALA A 457 -37.18 -6.68 -1.07
N GLU A 458 -36.29 -6.66 -2.05
CA GLU A 458 -35.50 -7.84 -2.43
C GLU A 458 -34.46 -8.20 -1.35
N ILE A 459 -33.90 -7.20 -0.66
CA ILE A 459 -33.02 -7.43 0.50
C ILE A 459 -33.79 -8.11 1.64
N GLU A 460 -35.02 -7.64 1.94
CA GLU A 460 -35.84 -8.25 2.97
C GLU A 460 -36.28 -9.65 2.59
N GLU A 461 -36.65 -9.90 1.32
CA GLU A 461 -36.97 -11.22 0.81
C GLU A 461 -35.79 -12.18 0.97
N ALA A 462 -34.60 -11.77 0.56
CA ALA A 462 -33.39 -12.56 0.73
C ALA A 462 -33.07 -12.85 2.20
N ALA A 463 -33.31 -11.89 3.09
CA ALA A 463 -33.14 -12.07 4.53
C ALA A 463 -34.17 -13.05 5.12
N LYS A 464 -35.42 -13.04 4.66
CA LYS A 464 -36.45 -14.00 5.05
C LYS A 464 -36.08 -15.42 4.60
N LEU A 465 -35.68 -15.57 3.36
CA LEU A 465 -35.23 -16.85 2.81
C LEU A 465 -33.99 -17.39 3.53
N ALA A 466 -33.11 -16.50 4.01
CA ALA A 466 -31.94 -16.85 4.82
C ALA A 466 -32.25 -17.04 6.31
N HIS A 467 -33.50 -17.02 6.74
CA HIS A 467 -33.91 -17.02 8.14
C HIS A 467 -33.18 -15.95 8.99
N ALA A 468 -32.89 -14.80 8.39
CA ALA A 468 -32.18 -13.70 9.02
C ALA A 468 -33.14 -12.58 9.48
N HIS A 469 -34.33 -12.47 8.88
CA HIS A 469 -35.26 -11.36 9.05
C HIS A 469 -35.63 -11.11 10.53
N ASP A 470 -36.00 -12.15 11.27
CA ASP A 470 -36.50 -12.03 12.64
C ASP A 470 -35.42 -11.48 13.58
N PHE A 471 -34.18 -12.03 13.51
CA PHE A 471 -33.12 -11.49 14.35
C PHE A 471 -32.68 -10.09 13.93
N ILE A 472 -32.82 -9.72 12.64
CA ILE A 472 -32.54 -8.36 12.16
C ILE A 472 -33.55 -7.38 12.76
N LEU A 473 -34.83 -7.71 12.73
CA LEU A 473 -35.88 -6.86 13.33
C LEU A 473 -35.76 -6.75 14.85
N ALA A 474 -35.24 -7.76 15.52
CA ALA A 474 -34.94 -7.73 16.95
C ALA A 474 -33.79 -6.78 17.32
N GLN A 475 -32.98 -6.31 16.34
CA GLN A 475 -31.96 -5.31 16.58
C GLN A 475 -32.56 -3.91 16.77
N PRO A 476 -31.92 -3.03 17.57
CA PRO A 476 -32.48 -1.71 17.88
C PRO A 476 -32.81 -0.82 16.66
N LYS A 477 -32.11 -1.01 15.54
CA LYS A 477 -32.29 -0.26 14.29
C LYS A 477 -32.69 -1.15 13.12
N GLY A 478 -33.10 -2.41 13.37
CA GLY A 478 -33.43 -3.36 12.31
C GLY A 478 -32.32 -3.51 11.27
N TYR A 479 -32.67 -3.37 10.00
CA TYR A 479 -31.72 -3.45 8.86
C TYR A 479 -30.65 -2.37 8.87
N ASP A 480 -30.90 -1.23 9.52
CA ASP A 480 -29.94 -0.11 9.60
C ASP A 480 -29.03 -0.21 10.83
N THR A 481 -29.04 -1.36 11.51
CA THR A 481 -28.12 -1.66 12.61
C THR A 481 -26.69 -1.70 12.10
N PRO A 482 -25.75 -0.92 12.70
CA PRO A 482 -24.35 -0.96 12.33
C PRO A 482 -23.71 -2.30 12.66
N VAL A 483 -22.99 -2.84 11.70
CA VAL A 483 -22.15 -4.03 11.86
C VAL A 483 -20.71 -3.57 12.09
N GLY A 484 -20.13 -3.90 13.25
CA GLY A 484 -18.74 -3.59 13.54
C GLY A 484 -17.76 -4.38 12.67
N GLU A 485 -16.46 -4.09 12.83
CA GLU A 485 -15.40 -4.78 12.09
C GLU A 485 -15.56 -6.30 12.18
N ASN A 486 -15.58 -6.99 11.02
CA ASN A 486 -15.84 -8.43 10.90
C ASN A 486 -17.13 -8.94 11.56
N GLY A 487 -18.11 -8.07 11.83
CA GLY A 487 -19.36 -8.46 12.45
C GLY A 487 -19.23 -8.89 13.91
N VAL A 488 -18.30 -8.30 14.66
CA VAL A 488 -17.99 -8.64 16.06
C VAL A 488 -19.21 -8.56 16.99
N THR A 489 -20.23 -7.76 16.63
CA THR A 489 -21.47 -7.59 17.39
C THR A 489 -22.50 -8.70 17.15
N LEU A 490 -22.27 -9.59 16.19
CA LEU A 490 -23.20 -10.65 15.79
C LEU A 490 -22.66 -12.03 16.15
N SER A 491 -23.57 -12.98 16.45
CA SER A 491 -23.19 -14.38 16.65
C SER A 491 -22.68 -15.02 15.36
N GLY A 492 -21.95 -16.13 15.46
CA GLY A 492 -21.46 -16.89 14.29
C GLY A 492 -22.59 -17.26 13.32
N GLY A 493 -23.71 -17.77 13.85
CA GLY A 493 -24.88 -18.13 13.06
C GLY A 493 -25.59 -16.94 12.42
N GLN A 494 -25.62 -15.78 13.09
CA GLN A 494 -26.16 -14.56 12.51
C GLN A 494 -25.28 -14.07 11.35
N ARG A 495 -23.96 -14.07 11.51
CA ARG A 495 -23.04 -13.71 10.41
C ARG A 495 -23.20 -14.66 9.21
N GLN A 496 -23.35 -15.98 9.47
CA GLN A 496 -23.54 -16.97 8.41
C GLN A 496 -24.85 -16.74 7.64
N ARG A 497 -25.96 -16.50 8.36
CA ARG A 497 -27.26 -16.19 7.72
C ARG A 497 -27.22 -14.92 6.89
N LEU A 498 -26.49 -13.89 7.32
CA LEU A 498 -26.28 -12.69 6.49
C LEU A 498 -25.44 -12.98 5.24
N SER A 499 -24.43 -13.86 5.33
CA SER A 499 -23.65 -14.31 4.17
C SER A 499 -24.54 -15.09 3.18
N ILE A 500 -25.44 -15.92 3.67
CA ILE A 500 -26.42 -16.64 2.84
C ILE A 500 -27.41 -15.65 2.20
N ALA A 501 -27.92 -14.66 2.95
CA ALA A 501 -28.79 -13.62 2.40
C ALA A 501 -28.08 -12.84 1.27
N ARG A 502 -26.78 -12.53 1.43
CA ARG A 502 -25.93 -11.93 0.38
C ARG A 502 -25.85 -12.81 -0.86
N ALA A 503 -25.74 -14.13 -0.71
CA ALA A 503 -25.72 -15.08 -1.82
C ALA A 503 -27.11 -15.23 -2.48
N LEU A 504 -28.19 -15.14 -1.71
CA LEU A 504 -29.56 -15.22 -2.22
C LEU A 504 -29.96 -13.97 -3.03
N VAL A 505 -29.66 -12.78 -2.54
CA VAL A 505 -30.01 -11.51 -3.23
C VAL A 505 -29.28 -11.41 -4.59
N ARG A 506 -28.17 -12.11 -4.77
CA ARG A 506 -27.42 -12.17 -6.02
C ARG A 506 -28.18 -12.82 -7.15
N ARG A 507 -29.07 -13.80 -6.87
CA ARG A 507 -29.86 -14.55 -7.86
C ARG A 507 -29.02 -15.28 -8.92
N ALA A 508 -27.79 -15.66 -8.57
CA ALA A 508 -26.90 -16.37 -9.50
C ALA A 508 -27.34 -17.82 -9.73
N PRO A 509 -27.17 -18.37 -10.96
CA PRO A 509 -27.54 -19.75 -11.29
C PRO A 509 -26.60 -20.80 -10.65
N ILE A 510 -25.39 -20.42 -10.29
CA ILE A 510 -24.39 -21.30 -9.68
C ILE A 510 -24.15 -20.87 -8.23
N LEU A 511 -24.14 -21.81 -7.30
CA LEU A 511 -23.87 -21.59 -5.88
C LEU A 511 -22.68 -22.44 -5.42
N LEU A 512 -21.66 -21.77 -4.87
CA LEU A 512 -20.48 -22.39 -4.29
C LEU A 512 -20.54 -22.27 -2.76
N LEU A 513 -20.49 -23.40 -2.05
CA LEU A 513 -20.58 -23.47 -0.60
C LEU A 513 -19.32 -24.11 -0.01
N ASP A 514 -18.59 -23.35 0.80
CA ASP A 514 -17.42 -23.84 1.54
C ASP A 514 -17.77 -24.00 3.01
N GLU A 515 -18.05 -25.22 3.47
CA GLU A 515 -18.27 -25.65 4.87
C GLU A 515 -19.05 -24.65 5.76
N ALA A 516 -20.24 -24.27 5.33
CA ALA A 516 -20.99 -23.14 5.91
C ALA A 516 -21.56 -23.36 7.35
N THR A 517 -21.28 -24.47 8.04
CA THR A 517 -21.94 -24.83 9.32
C THR A 517 -21.00 -25.27 10.45
N SER A 518 -19.70 -25.19 10.29
CA SER A 518 -18.73 -25.52 11.35
C SER A 518 -18.76 -24.47 12.46
N ALA A 519 -18.82 -24.91 13.73
CA ALA A 519 -18.74 -24.09 14.95
C ALA A 519 -20.00 -23.25 15.31
N LEU A 520 -21.21 -23.75 15.02
CA LEU A 520 -22.47 -23.13 15.43
C LEU A 520 -23.13 -23.91 16.60
N ASP A 521 -23.91 -23.20 17.40
CA ASP A 521 -24.82 -23.80 18.36
C ASP A 521 -26.00 -24.51 17.66
N ASN A 522 -26.62 -25.49 18.29
CA ASN A 522 -27.65 -26.35 17.65
C ASN A 522 -28.84 -25.58 17.07
N GLU A 523 -29.29 -24.51 17.71
CA GLU A 523 -30.42 -23.71 17.23
C GLU A 523 -30.05 -22.87 16.01
N SER A 524 -28.93 -22.16 16.09
CA SER A 524 -28.36 -21.41 14.95
C SER A 524 -28.05 -22.33 13.76
N GLU A 525 -27.60 -23.55 14.04
CA GLU A 525 -27.29 -24.55 13.04
C GLU A 525 -28.52 -24.97 12.24
N ALA A 526 -29.64 -25.28 12.90
CA ALA A 526 -30.89 -25.66 12.23
C ALA A 526 -31.40 -24.56 11.32
N ALA A 527 -31.31 -23.29 11.76
CA ALA A 527 -31.69 -22.12 10.96
C ALA A 527 -30.76 -21.93 9.75
N VAL A 528 -29.45 -22.07 9.92
CA VAL A 528 -28.46 -22.00 8.83
C VAL A 528 -28.65 -23.13 7.83
N GLN A 529 -28.91 -24.37 8.29
CA GLN A 529 -29.16 -25.52 7.42
C GLN A 529 -30.40 -25.29 6.54
N LYS A 530 -31.49 -24.79 7.11
CA LYS A 530 -32.72 -24.44 6.38
C LYS A 530 -32.46 -23.35 5.34
N ALA A 531 -31.70 -22.32 5.71
CA ALA A 531 -31.31 -21.25 4.81
C ALA A 531 -30.47 -21.78 3.62
N LEU A 532 -29.55 -22.70 3.89
CA LEU A 532 -28.75 -23.36 2.84
C LEU A 532 -29.60 -24.20 1.91
N GLU A 533 -30.52 -25.02 2.43
CA GLU A 533 -31.45 -25.81 1.62
C GLU A 533 -32.29 -24.93 0.69
N THR A 534 -32.80 -23.83 1.22
CA THR A 534 -33.51 -22.82 0.41
C THR A 534 -32.60 -22.20 -0.66
N ALA A 535 -31.36 -21.89 -0.32
CA ALA A 535 -30.40 -21.28 -1.25
C ALA A 535 -29.97 -22.26 -2.37
N MET A 536 -29.96 -23.54 -2.11
CA MET A 536 -29.56 -24.60 -3.07
C MET A 536 -30.65 -24.90 -4.11
N THR A 537 -31.92 -24.68 -3.78
CA THR A 537 -33.06 -25.06 -4.62
C THR A 537 -33.01 -24.36 -5.98
N GLY A 538 -33.10 -25.16 -7.07
CA GLY A 538 -33.16 -24.69 -8.45
C GLY A 538 -31.86 -24.09 -8.99
N ARG A 539 -30.73 -24.37 -8.37
CA ARG A 539 -29.38 -23.92 -8.78
C ARG A 539 -28.42 -25.06 -8.98
N THR A 540 -27.39 -24.86 -9.77
CA THR A 540 -26.23 -25.75 -9.78
C THR A 540 -25.38 -25.47 -8.55
N VAL A 541 -25.19 -26.47 -7.70
CA VAL A 541 -24.51 -26.31 -6.42
C VAL A 541 -23.26 -27.19 -6.37
N ILE A 542 -22.13 -26.58 -5.99
CA ILE A 542 -20.95 -27.33 -5.54
C ILE A 542 -20.75 -27.01 -4.05
N VAL A 543 -20.80 -28.05 -3.22
CA VAL A 543 -20.70 -27.89 -1.76
C VAL A 543 -19.57 -28.74 -1.19
N ILE A 544 -18.70 -28.16 -0.37
CA ILE A 544 -17.81 -28.94 0.50
C ILE A 544 -18.63 -29.35 1.71
N ALA A 545 -18.91 -30.66 1.78
CA ALA A 545 -19.77 -31.17 2.81
C ALA A 545 -18.94 -31.83 3.93
N HIS A 546 -19.07 -31.28 5.12
CA HIS A 546 -18.55 -31.85 6.37
C HIS A 546 -19.66 -32.51 7.23
N ARG A 547 -20.93 -32.39 6.78
CA ARG A 547 -22.07 -32.99 7.47
C ARG A 547 -22.76 -34.03 6.60
N LEU A 548 -23.05 -35.14 7.24
CA LEU A 548 -23.70 -36.26 6.59
C LEU A 548 -25.06 -35.87 5.99
N SER A 549 -25.83 -35.03 6.65
CA SER A 549 -27.14 -34.54 6.17
C SER A 549 -27.08 -33.84 4.81
N THR A 550 -26.04 -33.09 4.54
CA THR A 550 -25.81 -32.40 3.25
C THR A 550 -25.35 -33.41 2.19
N VAL A 551 -24.47 -34.36 2.56
CA VAL A 551 -23.94 -35.37 1.65
C VAL A 551 -25.02 -36.31 1.18
N VAL A 552 -25.89 -36.77 2.09
CA VAL A 552 -26.98 -37.73 1.77
C VAL A 552 -28.00 -37.17 0.79
N LYS A 553 -28.25 -35.85 0.85
CA LYS A 553 -29.20 -35.14 -0.03
C LYS A 553 -28.62 -34.74 -1.38
N ALA A 554 -27.31 -34.87 -1.57
CA ALA A 554 -26.64 -34.46 -2.82
C ALA A 554 -26.98 -35.45 -3.98
N ASP A 555 -27.23 -34.90 -5.17
CA ASP A 555 -27.47 -35.67 -6.40
C ASP A 555 -26.23 -36.44 -6.85
N LYS A 556 -25.05 -35.85 -6.60
CA LYS A 556 -23.75 -36.45 -6.89
C LYS A 556 -22.77 -36.21 -5.75
N ILE A 557 -22.03 -37.22 -5.39
CA ILE A 557 -20.93 -37.17 -4.43
C ILE A 557 -19.61 -37.42 -5.16
N VAL A 558 -18.64 -36.59 -4.96
CA VAL A 558 -17.26 -36.73 -5.47
C VAL A 558 -16.34 -36.90 -4.27
N VAL A 559 -15.70 -38.05 -4.17
CA VAL A 559 -14.78 -38.36 -3.07
C VAL A 559 -13.36 -38.10 -3.50
N MET A 560 -12.70 -37.20 -2.79
CA MET A 560 -11.34 -36.77 -3.08
C MET A 560 -10.34 -37.29 -2.05
N HIS A 561 -9.17 -37.68 -2.53
CA HIS A 561 -8.03 -38.04 -1.71
C HIS A 561 -6.73 -37.64 -2.40
N GLU A 562 -5.81 -37.00 -1.67
CA GLU A 562 -4.49 -36.57 -2.17
C GLU A 562 -4.49 -35.86 -3.54
N GLY A 563 -5.51 -35.03 -3.77
CA GLY A 563 -5.64 -34.24 -4.99
C GLY A 563 -6.20 -34.97 -6.19
N ARG A 564 -6.80 -36.15 -6.00
CA ARG A 564 -7.44 -36.95 -7.05
C ARG A 564 -8.88 -37.30 -6.69
N VAL A 565 -9.70 -37.53 -7.71
CA VAL A 565 -11.02 -38.10 -7.56
C VAL A 565 -10.86 -39.63 -7.43
N MET A 566 -11.33 -40.18 -6.33
CA MET A 566 -11.26 -41.64 -6.03
C MET A 566 -12.56 -42.34 -6.33
N GLU A 567 -13.68 -41.73 -6.02
CA GLU A 567 -15.00 -42.28 -6.19
C GLU A 567 -16.01 -41.20 -6.59
N GLU A 568 -16.97 -41.59 -7.43
CA GLU A 568 -18.12 -40.77 -7.76
C GLU A 568 -19.40 -41.60 -7.73
N GLY A 569 -20.51 -40.99 -7.32
CA GLY A 569 -21.81 -41.65 -7.29
C GLY A 569 -22.83 -40.95 -6.39
N THR A 570 -23.93 -41.63 -6.08
CA THR A 570 -24.92 -41.20 -5.09
C THR A 570 -24.61 -41.79 -3.73
N HIS A 571 -25.22 -41.24 -2.66
CA HIS A 571 -25.10 -41.81 -1.31
C HIS A 571 -25.39 -43.30 -1.28
N GLU A 572 -26.49 -43.75 -1.93
CA GLU A 572 -26.91 -45.14 -1.95
C GLU A 572 -25.91 -46.07 -2.63
N THR A 573 -25.26 -45.64 -3.70
CA THR A 573 -24.28 -46.42 -4.45
C THR A 573 -22.94 -46.52 -3.73
N LEU A 574 -22.48 -45.42 -3.15
CA LEU A 574 -21.17 -45.32 -2.49
C LEU A 574 -21.17 -45.93 -1.09
N ALA A 575 -22.27 -45.81 -0.34
CA ALA A 575 -22.40 -46.41 1.00
C ALA A 575 -22.38 -47.94 0.99
N LYS A 576 -22.80 -48.56 -0.12
CA LYS A 576 -22.80 -50.03 -0.29
C LYS A 576 -21.43 -50.61 -0.63
N ARG A 577 -20.44 -49.80 -1.01
CA ARG A 577 -19.07 -50.28 -1.33
C ARG A 577 -18.29 -50.56 -0.05
N LYS A 578 -18.19 -51.84 0.34
CA LYS A 578 -17.59 -52.27 1.63
C LYS A 578 -16.17 -51.74 1.87
N ASP A 579 -15.36 -51.64 0.82
CA ASP A 579 -13.96 -51.11 0.89
C ASP A 579 -13.82 -49.68 0.40
N GLY A 580 -14.93 -49.01 0.11
CA GLY A 580 -14.95 -47.63 -0.41
C GLY A 580 -14.46 -46.60 0.60
N LEU A 581 -13.75 -45.59 0.11
CA LEU A 581 -13.32 -44.48 0.92
C LEU A 581 -14.53 -43.71 1.49
N TYR A 582 -15.59 -43.56 0.67
CA TYR A 582 -16.83 -42.93 1.12
C TYR A 582 -17.47 -43.68 2.29
N ALA A 583 -17.60 -45.01 2.18
CA ALA A 583 -18.22 -45.82 3.24
C ALA A 583 -17.44 -45.71 4.56
N ARG A 584 -16.10 -45.66 4.50
CA ARG A 584 -15.25 -45.46 5.67
C ARG A 584 -15.47 -44.06 6.28
N LEU A 585 -15.51 -42.99 5.47
CA LEU A 585 -15.76 -41.64 5.94
C LEU A 585 -17.17 -41.47 6.53
N ASN A 586 -18.17 -42.11 5.90
CA ASN A 586 -19.56 -42.12 6.36
C ASN A 586 -19.71 -42.80 7.73
N ASN A 587 -19.03 -43.94 7.93
CA ASN A 587 -19.07 -44.69 9.21
C ASN A 587 -18.38 -43.92 10.35
N LEU A 588 -17.38 -43.12 10.06
CA LEU A 588 -16.73 -42.24 11.05
C LEU A 588 -17.58 -41.06 11.50
N GLN A 589 -18.54 -40.64 10.67
CA GLN A 589 -19.45 -39.51 10.95
C GLN A 589 -20.82 -39.93 11.48
N ALA A 590 -21.17 -41.24 11.45
CA ALA A 590 -22.44 -41.74 11.97
C ALA A 590 -22.45 -41.64 13.51
N PRO A 591 -23.52 -41.08 14.13
CA PRO A 591 -23.66 -41.05 15.57
C PRO A 591 -23.86 -42.47 16.11
N GLY A 592 -22.84 -43.07 16.73
CA GLY A 592 -22.98 -44.39 17.38
C GLY A 592 -21.73 -45.26 17.43
N THR A 593 -20.63 -44.95 16.76
CA THR A 593 -19.43 -45.81 16.78
C THR A 593 -18.24 -45.23 17.53
N GLY A 594 -18.53 -44.38 18.54
CA GLY A 594 -17.53 -43.86 19.48
C GLY A 594 -17.23 -44.81 20.63
N GLN A 595 -16.96 -46.13 20.34
CA GLN A 595 -16.35 -47.01 21.33
C GLN A 595 -15.39 -47.99 20.63
N LEU A 596 -14.16 -48.02 21.18
CA LEU A 596 -13.12 -49.02 20.95
C LEU A 596 -12.27 -48.89 19.67
N ALA A 597 -11.23 -48.12 19.76
CA ALA A 597 -9.91 -48.51 19.28
C ALA A 597 -8.85 -47.86 20.18
N GLY A 598 -8.74 -48.41 21.39
CA GLY A 598 -7.51 -48.36 22.17
C GLY A 598 -6.81 -49.70 21.89
N ALA A 599 -5.71 -49.67 21.17
CA ALA A 599 -4.56 -50.54 21.19
C ALA A 599 -3.46 -49.94 20.29
#